data_b9e70a01e7800bec997745cc781d3e2c
#
_entry.id   b9e70a01e7800bec997745cc781d3e2c
#
_cell.length_a   1.000
_cell.length_b   1.000
_cell.length_c   1.000
_cell.angle_alpha   90.00
_cell.angle_beta   90.00
_cell.angle_gamma   90.00
#
_symmetry.space_group_name_H-M   'P 1'
#
loop_
_entity.id
_entity.type
_entity.pdbx_description
1 polymer ?
#
loop_
_entity_poly.entity_id
_entity_poly.type
_entity_poly.pdbx_seq_one_letter_code
_entity_poly.pdbx_strand_id
1 'polypeptide(L)'
;MNQLELSEQELIRRESLQELEKLGINAFPAEEYPVTHYSQDILSNFESNPDAYQTVCLAGRIMSRRIMGSASFAEIKDNQGRIQIYLRRDDLCPGEDKALYNTVFKRLLDIGDIIGVKGHVFKTQTGEISIHVDEFTLLAKSIKPLPIVKEKDGKLYDAFTDPEQRYRMRYVDLIVNDQVKDTFLKRTKIINTMREFFNQKGYLEVETPILQAIPGGAAARPFITHHNALNIPLYLRIANELYLKRLIVGGFDGVYEFAKDFRNEGMDRTHNPEFTVMEIYVAYKDYKWMMEFTEEMIEKVALALHGTTKVQLGDKEIDFKRPFKRVTMIDAIKEHTGFDISGMNEAQLFDVCKKLGIET
;
A
#
# COMPACT_ATOMS: atom_id res chain seq x y z
N MET A 1 -3.64 33.05 11.90
CA MET A 1 -3.63 31.57 11.89
C MET A 1 -4.71 31.14 12.87
N ASN A 2 -5.81 30.56 12.38
CA ASN A 2 -6.83 30.00 13.25
C ASN A 2 -6.17 28.92 14.10
N GLN A 3 -6.24 29.04 15.43
CA GLN A 3 -5.94 27.94 16.32
C GLN A 3 -6.87 26.78 15.92
N LEU A 4 -6.30 25.76 15.30
CA LEU A 4 -6.98 24.47 15.14
C LEU A 4 -7.44 24.04 16.53
N GLU A 5 -8.73 23.87 16.73
CA GLU A 5 -9.26 23.28 17.97
C GLU A 5 -8.69 21.86 18.08
N LEU A 6 -7.68 21.72 18.93
CA LEU A 6 -7.07 20.42 19.22
C LEU A 6 -8.03 19.63 20.10
N SER A 7 -8.15 18.35 19.85
CA SER A 7 -8.90 17.46 20.73
C SER A 7 -8.22 17.36 22.11
N GLU A 8 -8.97 17.02 23.15
CA GLU A 8 -8.44 16.81 24.50
C GLU A 8 -7.26 15.82 24.49
N GLN A 9 -7.36 14.74 23.73
CA GLN A 9 -6.29 13.75 23.60
C GLN A 9 -5.03 14.32 22.93
N GLU A 10 -5.15 15.22 21.96
CA GLU A 10 -4.01 15.91 21.37
C GLU A 10 -3.33 16.87 22.34
N LEU A 11 -4.08 17.52 23.20
CA LEU A 11 -3.54 18.39 24.26
C LEU A 11 -2.73 17.56 25.27
N ILE A 12 -3.30 16.48 25.81
CA ILE A 12 -2.63 15.58 26.76
C ILE A 12 -1.32 15.03 26.16
N ARG A 13 -1.31 14.63 24.91
CA ARG A 13 -0.11 14.09 24.25
C ARG A 13 0.98 15.15 24.05
N ARG A 14 0.59 16.41 23.82
CA ARG A 14 1.53 17.53 23.76
C ARG A 14 2.11 17.88 25.14
N GLU A 15 1.30 17.79 26.19
CA GLU A 15 1.79 17.90 27.57
C GLU A 15 2.77 16.79 27.90
N SER A 16 2.45 15.53 27.53
CA SER A 16 3.37 14.40 27.68
C SER A 16 4.69 14.61 26.94
N LEU A 17 4.65 15.20 25.73
CA LEU A 17 5.85 15.57 24.98
C LEU A 17 6.73 16.57 25.76
N GLN A 18 6.12 17.62 26.31
CA GLN A 18 6.85 18.62 27.10
C GLN A 18 7.46 18.02 28.37
N GLU A 19 6.75 17.10 29.03
CA GLU A 19 7.29 16.40 30.21
C GLU A 19 8.45 15.48 29.85
N LEU A 20 8.44 14.79 28.70
CA LEU A 20 9.56 14.01 28.18
C LEU A 20 10.80 14.90 27.94
N GLU A 21 10.61 16.08 27.34
CA GLU A 21 11.69 17.06 27.11
C GLU A 21 12.29 17.55 28.43
N LYS A 22 11.48 17.83 29.46
CA LYS A 22 11.95 18.22 30.81
C LYS A 22 12.77 17.10 31.48
N LEU A 23 12.46 15.84 31.19
CA LEU A 23 13.22 14.68 31.64
C LEU A 23 14.51 14.44 30.82
N GLY A 24 14.81 15.29 29.85
CA GLY A 24 15.96 15.14 28.96
C GLY A 24 15.80 14.03 27.91
N ILE A 25 14.58 13.53 27.69
CA ILE A 25 14.29 12.48 26.71
C ILE A 25 13.91 13.15 25.40
N ASN A 26 14.74 12.92 24.36
CA ASN A 26 14.42 13.34 23.00
C ASN A 26 13.30 12.45 22.46
N ALA A 27 12.13 13.05 22.20
CA ALA A 27 10.97 12.33 21.71
C ALA A 27 11.03 11.99 20.21
N PHE A 28 12.03 12.50 19.48
CA PHE A 28 12.25 12.29 18.05
C PHE A 28 13.75 12.17 17.76
N PRO A 29 14.47 11.16 18.31
CA PRO A 29 15.89 10.99 18.09
C PRO A 29 16.17 10.76 16.61
N ALA A 30 17.31 11.33 16.14
CA ALA A 30 17.78 11.16 14.77
C ALA A 30 18.78 10.01 14.64
N GLU A 31 19.21 9.47 15.76
CA GLU A 31 20.20 8.39 15.82
C GLU A 31 19.64 7.07 15.30
N GLU A 32 20.51 6.26 14.73
CA GLU A 32 20.18 4.89 14.31
C GLU A 32 19.77 4.03 15.51
N TYR A 33 18.68 3.27 15.35
CA TYR A 33 18.33 2.22 16.30
C TYR A 33 18.64 0.84 15.69
N PRO A 34 19.47 -0.01 16.33
CA PRO A 34 19.97 -1.25 15.75
C PRO A 34 18.93 -2.37 15.78
N VAL A 35 18.01 -2.39 14.82
CA VAL A 35 17.03 -3.49 14.67
C VAL A 35 17.75 -4.75 14.19
N THR A 36 17.68 -5.84 14.97
CA THR A 36 18.28 -7.13 14.64
C THR A 36 17.27 -8.18 14.20
N HIS A 37 16.03 -8.08 14.69
CA HIS A 37 14.96 -9.05 14.45
C HIS A 37 13.64 -8.37 14.16
N TYR A 38 12.72 -9.12 13.54
CA TYR A 38 11.35 -8.70 13.28
C TYR A 38 10.35 -9.65 13.94
N SER A 39 9.16 -9.15 14.22
CA SER A 39 8.10 -9.89 14.91
C SER A 39 7.79 -11.24 14.27
N GLN A 40 7.62 -11.29 12.95
CA GLN A 40 7.25 -12.51 12.23
C GLN A 40 8.38 -13.55 12.24
N ASP A 41 9.64 -13.10 12.17
CA ASP A 41 10.80 -13.98 12.27
C ASP A 41 10.80 -14.69 13.63
N ILE A 42 10.66 -13.95 14.72
CA ILE A 42 10.60 -14.49 16.08
C ILE A 42 9.44 -15.47 16.22
N LEU A 43 8.22 -15.07 15.83
CA LEU A 43 7.02 -15.91 15.98
C LEU A 43 7.12 -17.22 15.20
N SER A 44 7.78 -17.19 14.04
CA SER A 44 7.91 -18.38 13.19
C SER A 44 9.01 -19.34 13.62
N ASN A 45 10.08 -18.85 14.25
CA ASN A 45 11.30 -19.64 14.42
C ASN A 45 11.69 -19.87 15.90
N PHE A 46 11.13 -19.12 16.85
CA PHE A 46 11.51 -19.21 18.26
C PHE A 46 11.37 -20.63 18.85
N GLU A 47 10.27 -21.33 18.55
CA GLU A 47 10.05 -22.67 19.10
C GLU A 47 11.05 -23.71 18.59
N SER A 48 11.59 -23.53 17.38
CA SER A 48 12.57 -24.42 16.78
C SER A 48 14.01 -24.10 17.19
N ASN A 49 14.30 -22.85 17.56
CA ASN A 49 15.66 -22.40 17.93
C ASN A 49 15.62 -21.29 19.00
N PRO A 50 15.24 -21.59 20.26
CA PRO A 50 15.11 -20.58 21.31
C PRO A 50 16.42 -19.85 21.63
N ASP A 51 17.56 -20.52 21.48
CA ASP A 51 18.87 -19.98 21.84
C ASP A 51 19.28 -18.80 20.94
N ALA A 52 18.77 -18.74 19.71
CA ALA A 52 19.03 -17.62 18.81
C ALA A 52 18.38 -16.29 19.25
N TYR A 53 17.41 -16.34 20.17
CA TYR A 53 16.60 -15.20 20.58
C TYR A 53 16.87 -14.76 22.04
N GLN A 54 18.03 -15.07 22.58
CA GLN A 54 18.46 -14.64 23.92
C GLN A 54 18.81 -13.15 23.99
N THR A 55 19.07 -12.53 22.85
CA THR A 55 19.25 -11.07 22.74
C THR A 55 18.65 -10.62 21.42
N VAL A 56 17.57 -9.84 21.50
CA VAL A 56 16.88 -9.29 20.34
C VAL A 56 16.71 -7.79 20.50
N CYS A 57 16.83 -7.06 19.37
CA CYS A 57 16.47 -5.66 19.28
C CYS A 57 15.38 -5.48 18.20
N LEU A 58 14.24 -4.94 18.58
CA LEU A 58 13.12 -4.63 17.68
C LEU A 58 12.72 -3.17 17.83
N ALA A 59 12.14 -2.62 16.76
CA ALA A 59 11.46 -1.33 16.79
C ALA A 59 10.05 -1.47 16.24
N GLY A 60 9.08 -0.87 16.90
CA GLY A 60 7.69 -0.97 16.49
C GLY A 60 6.78 0.08 17.13
N ARG A 61 5.59 0.20 16.57
CA ARG A 61 4.55 1.09 17.06
C ARG A 61 3.73 0.40 18.15
N ILE A 62 3.55 1.05 19.29
CA ILE A 62 2.66 0.57 20.35
C ILE A 62 1.22 0.57 19.83
N MET A 63 0.61 -0.61 19.75
CA MET A 63 -0.77 -0.79 19.27
C MET A 63 -1.76 -1.05 20.42
N SER A 64 -1.29 -1.69 21.48
CA SER A 64 -2.08 -1.89 22.71
C SER A 64 -1.18 -1.87 23.95
N ARG A 65 -1.77 -1.60 25.10
CA ARG A 65 -1.04 -1.53 26.36
C ARG A 65 -1.94 -1.93 27.53
N ARG A 66 -1.46 -2.83 28.38
CA ARG A 66 -2.13 -3.25 29.60
C ARG A 66 -1.18 -3.16 30.78
N ILE A 67 -1.44 -2.20 31.68
CA ILE A 67 -0.64 -1.94 32.86
C ILE A 67 -1.19 -2.71 34.06
N MET A 68 -0.35 -3.49 34.74
CA MET A 68 -0.70 -4.34 35.89
C MET A 68 0.28 -4.10 37.04
N GLY A 69 0.17 -2.95 37.70
CA GLY A 69 1.02 -2.60 38.84
C GLY A 69 2.49 -2.42 38.45
N SER A 70 3.37 -3.34 38.85
CA SER A 70 4.80 -3.32 38.58
C SER A 70 5.18 -4.09 37.30
N ALA A 71 4.21 -4.66 36.60
CA ALA A 71 4.41 -5.31 35.32
C ALA A 71 3.45 -4.74 34.28
N SER A 72 3.79 -4.84 33.02
CA SER A 72 2.95 -4.38 31.92
C SER A 72 3.15 -5.27 30.70
N PHE A 73 2.09 -5.44 29.94
CA PHE A 73 2.14 -5.98 28.59
C PHE A 73 1.80 -4.88 27.61
N ALA A 74 2.45 -4.89 26.47
CA ALA A 74 2.08 -4.07 25.32
C ALA A 74 2.25 -4.91 24.04
N GLU A 75 1.59 -4.51 22.98
CA GLU A 75 1.79 -5.06 21.65
C GLU A 75 2.46 -4.00 20.79
N ILE A 76 3.58 -4.34 20.17
CA ILE A 76 4.23 -3.51 19.17
C ILE A 76 4.04 -4.09 17.77
N LYS A 77 3.81 -3.21 16.81
CA LYS A 77 3.67 -3.52 15.38
C LYS A 77 4.89 -3.01 14.63
N ASP A 78 5.62 -3.91 14.00
CA ASP A 78 6.73 -3.60 13.12
C ASP A 78 6.35 -3.72 11.63
N ASN A 79 7.36 -3.83 10.76
CA ASN A 79 7.14 -3.96 9.33
C ASN A 79 6.52 -5.32 8.93
N GLN A 80 6.71 -6.38 9.73
CA GLN A 80 6.30 -7.74 9.37
C GLN A 80 5.06 -8.22 10.11
N GLY A 81 4.78 -7.68 11.30
CA GLY A 81 3.65 -8.13 12.09
C GLY A 81 3.54 -7.44 13.44
N ARG A 82 3.03 -8.17 14.41
CA ARG A 82 2.83 -7.73 15.77
C ARG A 82 3.43 -8.74 16.74
N ILE A 83 3.99 -8.25 17.83
CA ILE A 83 4.52 -9.11 18.90
C ILE A 83 4.23 -8.49 20.25
N GLN A 84 3.92 -9.34 21.22
CA GLN A 84 3.75 -8.92 22.61
C GLN A 84 5.11 -8.65 23.25
N ILE A 85 5.19 -7.58 24.00
CA ILE A 85 6.32 -7.25 24.88
C ILE A 85 5.86 -7.25 26.33
N TYR A 86 6.73 -7.69 27.21
CA TYR A 86 6.54 -7.73 28.65
C TYR A 86 7.59 -6.85 29.32
N LEU A 87 7.13 -5.88 30.08
CA LEU A 87 7.99 -4.97 30.86
C LEU A 87 7.73 -5.17 32.34
N ARG A 88 8.79 -5.49 33.08
CA ARG A 88 8.74 -5.55 34.53
C ARG A 88 9.57 -4.39 35.08
N ARG A 89 8.95 -3.62 36.01
CA ARG A 89 9.53 -2.40 36.56
C ARG A 89 10.95 -2.62 37.09
N ASP A 90 11.14 -3.69 37.86
CA ASP A 90 12.37 -3.91 38.62
C ASP A 90 13.48 -4.49 37.73
N ASP A 91 13.14 -5.11 36.63
CA ASP A 91 14.09 -5.60 35.62
C ASP A 91 14.52 -4.42 34.72
N LEU A 92 13.56 -3.60 34.27
CA LEU A 92 13.83 -2.41 33.47
C LEU A 92 14.58 -1.32 34.25
N CYS A 93 14.31 -1.21 35.56
CA CYS A 93 14.87 -0.21 36.46
C CYS A 93 15.48 -0.93 37.69
N PRO A 94 16.67 -1.54 37.64
CA PRO A 94 17.25 -2.31 38.75
C PRO A 94 17.62 -1.43 39.93
N GLY A 95 17.92 -0.14 39.72
CA GLY A 95 18.23 0.83 40.78
C GLY A 95 17.02 1.31 41.58
N GLU A 96 17.21 2.30 42.47
CA GLU A 96 16.15 2.94 43.26
C GLU A 96 15.22 3.81 42.38
N ASP A 97 15.78 4.44 41.34
CA ASP A 97 14.99 5.25 40.40
C ASP A 97 14.13 4.36 39.49
N LYS A 98 12.84 4.49 39.63
CA LYS A 98 11.84 3.78 38.82
C LYS A 98 11.12 4.72 37.80
N ALA A 99 11.68 5.89 37.53
CA ALA A 99 11.02 6.90 36.69
C ALA A 99 10.81 6.41 35.25
N LEU A 100 11.76 5.66 34.67
CA LEU A 100 11.63 5.12 33.32
C LEU A 100 10.37 4.25 33.17
N TYR A 101 10.06 3.40 34.14
CA TYR A 101 8.85 2.60 34.11
C TYR A 101 7.62 3.39 34.61
N ASN A 102 7.68 4.00 35.81
CA ASN A 102 6.50 4.57 36.45
C ASN A 102 6.02 5.87 35.78
N THR A 103 6.94 6.69 35.27
CA THR A 103 6.64 7.98 34.64
C THR A 103 6.65 7.84 33.14
N VAL A 104 7.75 7.44 32.52
CA VAL A 104 7.87 7.42 31.07
C VAL A 104 6.93 6.38 30.47
N PHE A 105 7.15 5.10 30.74
CA PHE A 105 6.36 4.03 30.09
C PHE A 105 4.89 4.09 30.48
N LYS A 106 4.55 4.25 31.75
CA LYS A 106 3.16 4.18 32.21
C LYS A 106 2.34 5.43 31.96
N ARG A 107 2.94 6.61 31.98
CA ARG A 107 2.19 7.88 31.95
C ARG A 107 2.43 8.71 30.70
N LEU A 108 3.67 8.75 30.20
CA LEU A 108 4.04 9.67 29.13
C LEU A 108 4.02 9.02 27.74
N LEU A 109 4.16 7.67 27.64
CA LEU A 109 3.97 6.97 26.38
C LEU A 109 2.49 6.71 26.12
N ASP A 110 2.14 6.70 24.84
CA ASP A 110 0.78 6.51 24.35
C ASP A 110 0.72 5.41 23.28
N ILE A 111 -0.47 4.89 23.03
CA ILE A 111 -0.73 4.08 21.85
C ILE A 111 -0.47 4.93 20.60
N GLY A 112 0.33 4.39 19.68
CA GLY A 112 0.80 5.11 18.51
C GLY A 112 2.25 5.55 18.59
N ASP A 113 2.86 5.64 19.78
CA ASP A 113 4.30 5.91 19.92
C ASP A 113 5.12 4.78 19.28
N ILE A 114 6.27 5.14 18.74
CA ILE A 114 7.24 4.16 18.23
C ILE A 114 8.34 4.02 19.26
N ILE A 115 8.60 2.79 19.67
CA ILE A 115 9.68 2.45 20.61
C ILE A 115 10.60 1.40 20.02
N GLY A 116 11.85 1.48 20.41
CA GLY A 116 12.80 0.39 20.28
C GLY A 116 12.86 -0.40 21.59
N VAL A 117 12.94 -1.71 21.53
CA VAL A 117 13.07 -2.60 22.69
C VAL A 117 14.23 -3.55 22.49
N LYS A 118 14.99 -3.77 23.58
CA LYS A 118 16.02 -4.79 23.65
C LYS A 118 15.71 -5.74 24.79
N GLY A 119 15.88 -7.04 24.58
CA GLY A 119 15.56 -8.05 25.57
C GLY A 119 15.74 -9.46 25.02
N HIS A 120 15.05 -10.42 25.62
CA HIS A 120 15.06 -11.81 25.21
C HIS A 120 13.64 -12.34 24.97
N VAL A 121 13.52 -13.32 24.11
CA VAL A 121 12.21 -13.93 23.81
C VAL A 121 11.91 -15.04 24.81
N PHE A 122 10.68 -15.11 25.25
CA PHE A 122 10.18 -16.14 26.13
C PHE A 122 8.73 -16.52 25.82
N LYS A 123 8.27 -17.63 26.37
CA LYS A 123 6.86 -18.03 26.27
C LYS A 123 6.17 -17.77 27.61
N THR A 124 5.07 -17.02 27.58
CA THR A 124 4.28 -16.75 28.77
C THR A 124 3.59 -18.00 29.30
N GLN A 125 3.06 -17.97 30.53
CA GLN A 125 2.30 -19.10 31.11
C GLN A 125 1.06 -19.47 30.26
N THR A 126 0.52 -18.52 29.52
CA THR A 126 -0.62 -18.74 28.60
C THR A 126 -0.20 -19.23 27.22
N GLY A 127 1.11 -19.40 26.98
CA GLY A 127 1.67 -19.88 25.71
C GLY A 127 2.00 -18.80 24.67
N GLU A 128 1.83 -17.51 24.98
CA GLU A 128 2.13 -16.40 24.07
C GLU A 128 3.65 -16.16 23.97
N ILE A 129 4.18 -16.14 22.74
CA ILE A 129 5.58 -15.78 22.48
C ILE A 129 5.73 -14.27 22.66
N SER A 130 6.61 -13.84 23.56
CA SER A 130 6.74 -12.46 23.99
C SER A 130 8.20 -12.07 24.15
N ILE A 131 8.49 -10.78 24.09
CA ILE A 131 9.82 -10.25 24.42
C ILE A 131 9.81 -9.73 25.85
N HIS A 132 10.65 -10.27 26.72
CA HIS A 132 10.95 -9.68 28.01
C HIS A 132 11.92 -8.52 27.77
N VAL A 133 11.48 -7.31 28.11
CA VAL A 133 12.19 -6.07 27.79
C VAL A 133 13.16 -5.73 28.92
N ASP A 134 14.44 -5.67 28.59
CA ASP A 134 15.50 -5.20 29.50
C ASP A 134 15.75 -3.70 29.33
N GLU A 135 15.62 -3.19 28.11
CA GLU A 135 15.80 -1.77 27.77
C GLU A 135 14.75 -1.34 26.73
N PHE A 136 14.26 -0.11 26.84
CA PHE A 136 13.51 0.51 25.76
C PHE A 136 13.94 1.96 25.51
N THR A 137 13.75 2.41 24.27
CA THR A 137 14.04 3.77 23.82
C THR A 137 12.83 4.32 23.08
N LEU A 138 12.41 5.56 23.39
CA LEU A 138 11.40 6.26 22.59
C LEU A 138 12.04 6.72 21.27
N LEU A 139 11.47 6.29 20.14
CA LEU A 139 11.94 6.63 18.80
C LEU A 139 11.07 7.67 18.09
N ALA A 140 9.77 7.70 18.38
CA ALA A 140 8.90 8.78 17.93
C ALA A 140 7.63 8.88 18.77
N LYS A 141 7.33 10.07 19.26
CA LYS A 141 6.10 10.39 19.99
C LYS A 141 4.95 10.62 19.02
N SER A 142 3.84 9.92 19.22
CA SER A 142 2.60 10.15 18.48
C SER A 142 1.79 11.26 19.14
N ILE A 143 1.78 12.43 18.55
CA ILE A 143 1.02 13.59 19.07
C ILE A 143 -0.45 13.61 18.64
N LYS A 144 -0.84 12.73 17.72
CA LYS A 144 -2.24 12.51 17.32
C LYS A 144 -2.68 11.12 17.74
N PRO A 145 -3.88 10.96 18.32
CA PRO A 145 -4.42 9.65 18.64
C PRO A 145 -4.68 8.86 17.35
N LEU A 146 -4.45 7.56 17.42
CA LEU A 146 -4.86 6.63 16.35
C LEU A 146 -6.35 6.26 16.55
N PRO A 147 -7.12 6.10 15.47
CA PRO A 147 -8.43 5.48 15.55
C PRO A 147 -8.25 4.01 15.94
N ILE A 148 -8.68 3.67 17.15
CA ILE A 148 -8.58 2.32 17.70
C ILE A 148 -9.96 1.72 17.69
N VAL A 149 -10.11 0.61 17.00
CA VAL A 149 -11.35 -0.15 16.99
C VAL A 149 -11.66 -0.63 18.38
N LYS A 150 -12.83 -0.24 18.89
CA LYS A 150 -13.38 -0.73 20.15
C LYS A 150 -14.56 -1.62 19.83
N GLU A 151 -14.57 -2.80 20.40
CA GLU A 151 -15.72 -3.70 20.34
C GLU A 151 -16.52 -3.57 21.64
N LYS A 152 -17.80 -3.26 21.52
CA LYS A 152 -18.73 -3.22 22.64
C LYS A 152 -20.07 -3.79 22.17
N ASP A 153 -20.57 -4.79 22.90
CA ASP A 153 -21.85 -5.47 22.62
C ASP A 153 -21.96 -6.00 21.18
N GLY A 154 -20.84 -6.57 20.64
CA GLY A 154 -20.76 -7.10 19.28
C GLY A 154 -20.76 -6.03 18.17
N LYS A 155 -20.65 -4.75 18.55
CA LYS A 155 -20.52 -3.63 17.60
C LYS A 155 -19.11 -3.04 17.64
N LEU A 156 -18.56 -2.78 16.46
CA LEU A 156 -17.28 -2.09 16.29
C LEU A 156 -17.51 -0.59 16.28
N TYR A 157 -16.79 0.13 17.14
CA TYR A 157 -16.75 1.58 17.23
C TYR A 157 -15.35 2.07 16.84
N ASP A 158 -15.29 3.32 16.35
CA ASP A 158 -14.02 3.97 15.95
C ASP A 158 -13.24 3.22 14.86
N ALA A 159 -13.91 2.31 14.12
CA ALA A 159 -13.29 1.66 12.97
C ALA A 159 -13.03 2.69 11.86
N PHE A 160 -11.78 2.75 11.39
CA PHE A 160 -11.37 3.65 10.31
C PHE A 160 -11.81 3.08 8.96
N THR A 161 -13.12 3.22 8.67
CA THR A 161 -13.80 2.57 7.52
C THR A 161 -14.29 3.55 6.46
N ASP A 162 -14.44 4.84 6.79
CA ASP A 162 -14.88 5.84 5.84
C ASP A 162 -13.93 5.97 4.65
N PRO A 163 -14.39 5.74 3.38
CA PRO A 163 -13.50 5.70 2.23
C PRO A 163 -12.75 7.01 2.00
N GLU A 164 -13.39 8.16 2.18
CA GLU A 164 -12.76 9.45 1.95
C GLU A 164 -11.65 9.71 2.96
N GLN A 165 -11.91 9.48 4.24
CA GLN A 165 -10.88 9.61 5.28
C GLN A 165 -9.72 8.64 5.05
N ARG A 166 -9.97 7.39 4.65
CA ARG A 166 -8.94 6.40 4.32
C ARG A 166 -8.06 6.85 3.15
N TYR A 167 -8.62 7.49 2.14
CA TYR A 167 -7.83 8.04 1.04
C TYR A 167 -7.03 9.28 1.46
N ARG A 168 -7.63 10.19 2.23
CA ARG A 168 -6.97 11.42 2.70
C ARG A 168 -5.86 11.14 3.70
N MET A 169 -6.06 10.16 4.57
CA MET A 169 -5.11 9.78 5.63
C MET A 169 -4.59 8.36 5.41
N ARG A 170 -4.06 8.09 4.22
CA ARG A 170 -3.56 6.75 3.85
C ARG A 170 -2.52 6.21 4.83
N TYR A 171 -1.71 7.07 5.42
CA TYR A 171 -0.73 6.69 6.44
C TYR A 171 -1.40 6.15 7.73
N VAL A 172 -2.55 6.69 8.12
CA VAL A 172 -3.34 6.15 9.25
C VAL A 172 -3.96 4.82 8.85
N ASP A 173 -4.55 4.74 7.65
CA ASP A 173 -5.14 3.52 7.10
C ASP A 173 -4.13 2.36 7.08
N LEU A 174 -2.87 2.62 6.70
CA LEU A 174 -1.77 1.64 6.74
C LEU A 174 -1.39 1.20 8.16
N ILE A 175 -1.56 2.07 9.16
CA ILE A 175 -1.27 1.73 10.56
C ILE A 175 -2.34 0.79 11.12
N VAL A 176 -3.63 1.12 10.89
CA VAL A 176 -4.75 0.47 11.60
C VAL A 176 -5.42 -0.66 10.83
N ASN A 177 -5.29 -0.70 9.49
CA ASN A 177 -5.88 -1.71 8.61
C ASN A 177 -4.78 -2.54 7.92
N ASP A 178 -4.45 -3.69 8.49
CA ASP A 178 -3.33 -4.54 8.04
C ASP A 178 -3.44 -4.99 6.57
N GLN A 179 -4.65 -5.27 6.11
CA GLN A 179 -4.94 -5.66 4.72
C GLN A 179 -4.60 -4.58 3.68
N VAL A 180 -4.53 -3.30 4.08
CA VAL A 180 -4.16 -2.21 3.18
C VAL A 180 -2.70 -2.32 2.77
N LYS A 181 -1.81 -2.63 3.71
CA LYS A 181 -0.39 -2.87 3.43
C LYS A 181 -0.20 -4.03 2.45
N ASP A 182 -0.92 -5.14 2.65
CA ASP A 182 -0.87 -6.30 1.76
C ASP A 182 -1.27 -5.92 0.31
N THR A 183 -2.29 -5.09 0.14
CA THR A 183 -2.70 -4.57 -1.18
C THR A 183 -1.55 -3.82 -1.88
N PHE A 184 -0.82 -2.96 -1.17
CA PHE A 184 0.31 -2.23 -1.74
C PHE A 184 1.51 -3.14 -2.04
N LEU A 185 1.79 -4.13 -1.19
CA LEU A 185 2.82 -5.15 -1.45
C LEU A 185 2.48 -5.97 -2.70
N LYS A 186 1.21 -6.39 -2.84
CA LYS A 186 0.73 -7.07 -4.05
C LYS A 186 0.88 -6.21 -5.30
N ARG A 187 0.52 -4.92 -5.22
CA ARG A 187 0.73 -3.99 -6.33
C ARG A 187 2.19 -3.93 -6.77
N THR A 188 3.12 -3.81 -5.82
CA THR A 188 4.55 -3.80 -6.12
C THR A 188 4.99 -5.12 -6.76
N LYS A 189 4.50 -6.25 -6.24
CA LYS A 189 4.81 -7.58 -6.79
C LYS A 189 4.29 -7.73 -8.23
N ILE A 190 3.08 -7.24 -8.54
CA ILE A 190 2.53 -7.21 -9.91
C ILE A 190 3.49 -6.49 -10.85
N ILE A 191 3.84 -5.24 -10.51
CA ILE A 191 4.71 -4.40 -11.35
C ILE A 191 6.08 -5.05 -11.56
N ASN A 192 6.69 -5.59 -10.52
CA ASN A 192 7.99 -6.26 -10.62
C ASN A 192 7.90 -7.53 -11.50
N THR A 193 6.84 -8.33 -11.36
CA THR A 193 6.64 -9.51 -12.21
C THR A 193 6.47 -9.14 -13.69
N MET A 194 5.77 -8.05 -13.98
CA MET A 194 5.64 -7.53 -15.35
C MET A 194 7.00 -7.06 -15.89
N ARG A 195 7.79 -6.33 -15.08
CA ARG A 195 9.15 -5.91 -15.47
C ARG A 195 10.06 -7.09 -15.77
N GLU A 196 10.08 -8.08 -14.88
CA GLU A 196 10.85 -9.31 -15.08
C GLU A 196 10.44 -10.01 -16.38
N PHE A 197 9.14 -10.10 -16.64
CA PHE A 197 8.62 -10.71 -17.87
C PHE A 197 9.08 -9.98 -19.13
N PHE A 198 9.02 -8.65 -19.17
CA PHE A 198 9.47 -7.85 -20.30
C PHE A 198 10.98 -7.93 -20.50
N ASN A 199 11.75 -7.83 -19.41
CA ASN A 199 13.21 -7.94 -19.43
C ASN A 199 13.66 -9.32 -19.95
N GLN A 200 12.99 -10.42 -19.55
CA GLN A 200 13.25 -11.77 -20.06
C GLN A 200 12.98 -11.90 -21.57
N LYS A 201 12.10 -11.07 -22.13
CA LYS A 201 11.85 -11.00 -23.57
C LYS A 201 12.85 -10.08 -24.30
N GLY A 202 13.78 -9.45 -23.58
CA GLY A 202 14.79 -8.55 -24.13
C GLY A 202 14.29 -7.12 -24.39
N TYR A 203 13.14 -6.72 -23.84
CA TYR A 203 12.61 -5.36 -23.98
C TYR A 203 13.19 -4.43 -22.93
N LEU A 204 13.36 -3.15 -23.31
CA LEU A 204 13.96 -2.14 -22.45
C LEU A 204 12.90 -1.27 -21.77
N GLU A 205 13.02 -1.10 -20.45
CA GLU A 205 12.28 -0.05 -19.73
C GLU A 205 12.91 1.30 -20.07
N VAL A 206 12.08 2.27 -20.43
CA VAL A 206 12.50 3.61 -20.77
C VAL A 206 11.68 4.64 -20.03
N GLU A 207 12.19 5.88 -19.96
CA GLU A 207 11.49 7.04 -19.43
C GLU A 207 11.36 8.10 -20.53
N THR A 208 10.13 8.52 -20.82
CA THR A 208 9.83 9.54 -21.81
C THR A 208 9.33 10.83 -21.16
N PRO A 209 9.42 12.01 -21.85
CA PRO A 209 9.06 13.28 -21.26
C PRO A 209 7.61 13.36 -20.79
N ILE A 210 7.41 13.82 -19.54
CA ILE A 210 6.09 14.16 -19.00
C ILE A 210 5.62 15.50 -19.56
N LEU A 211 6.50 16.50 -19.63
CA LEU A 211 6.19 17.80 -20.21
C LEU A 211 6.36 17.74 -21.73
N GLN A 212 5.27 17.99 -22.45
CA GLN A 212 5.23 17.88 -23.91
C GLN A 212 4.82 19.21 -24.54
N ALA A 213 5.41 19.54 -25.69
CA ALA A 213 5.04 20.75 -26.46
C ALA A 213 3.68 20.56 -27.16
N ILE A 214 3.33 19.32 -27.51
CA ILE A 214 2.07 18.96 -28.18
C ILE A 214 1.52 17.72 -27.49
N PRO A 215 0.30 17.77 -26.91
CA PRO A 215 -0.34 16.59 -26.36
C PRO A 215 -0.79 15.67 -27.49
N GLY A 216 -0.66 14.35 -27.29
CA GLY A 216 -1.07 13.37 -28.30
C GLY A 216 -1.01 11.94 -27.77
N GLY A 217 -1.44 10.97 -28.61
CA GLY A 217 -1.49 9.55 -28.24
C GLY A 217 -2.83 9.10 -27.60
N ALA A 218 -3.71 10.04 -27.26
CA ALA A 218 -5.03 9.75 -26.72
C ALA A 218 -6.02 10.89 -27.03
N ALA A 219 -7.31 10.61 -26.88
CA ALA A 219 -8.38 11.61 -26.94
C ALA A 219 -8.76 12.03 -25.50
N ALA A 220 -8.00 12.94 -24.92
CA ALA A 220 -8.21 13.43 -23.56
C ALA A 220 -7.86 14.91 -23.41
N ARG A 221 -8.41 15.57 -22.40
CA ARG A 221 -8.09 16.97 -22.10
C ARG A 221 -6.79 17.04 -21.29
N PRO A 222 -5.73 17.76 -21.77
CA PRO A 222 -4.47 17.87 -21.01
C PRO A 222 -4.56 18.90 -19.88
N PHE A 223 -3.70 18.73 -18.87
CA PHE A 223 -3.30 19.84 -17.99
C PHE A 223 -2.28 20.73 -18.72
N ILE A 224 -2.46 22.04 -18.63
CA ILE A 224 -1.60 23.03 -19.28
C ILE A 224 -0.75 23.70 -18.20
N THR A 225 0.54 23.85 -18.46
CA THR A 225 1.47 24.60 -17.64
C THR A 225 2.28 25.59 -18.50
N HIS A 226 3.11 26.42 -17.88
CA HIS A 226 3.91 27.42 -18.56
C HIS A 226 5.38 27.29 -18.19
N HIS A 227 6.26 27.27 -19.19
CA HIS A 227 7.71 27.30 -19.00
C HIS A 227 8.19 28.76 -18.97
N ASN A 228 8.46 29.26 -17.77
CA ASN A 228 8.75 30.71 -17.57
C ASN A 228 9.95 31.22 -18.36
N ALA A 229 11.07 30.49 -18.37
CA ALA A 229 12.29 30.92 -19.02
C ALA A 229 12.18 30.98 -20.56
N LEU A 230 11.41 30.08 -21.15
CA LEU A 230 11.18 30.02 -22.61
C LEU A 230 9.92 30.76 -23.03
N ASN A 231 9.07 31.15 -22.06
CA ASN A 231 7.78 31.81 -22.32
C ASN A 231 6.88 31.02 -23.28
N ILE A 232 6.77 29.68 -23.07
CA ILE A 232 5.95 28.79 -23.90
C ILE A 232 4.98 27.97 -23.05
N PRO A 233 3.79 27.62 -23.56
CA PRO A 233 2.92 26.64 -22.94
C PRO A 233 3.53 25.24 -23.08
N LEU A 234 3.36 24.41 -22.05
CA LEU A 234 3.65 22.99 -22.05
C LEU A 234 2.44 22.22 -21.52
N TYR A 235 2.36 20.97 -21.88
CA TYR A 235 1.26 20.08 -21.51
C TYR A 235 1.79 18.89 -20.71
N LEU A 236 1.11 18.52 -19.63
CA LEU A 236 1.34 17.24 -19.01
C LEU A 236 0.80 16.15 -19.95
N ARG A 237 1.59 15.10 -20.18
CA ARG A 237 1.25 14.04 -21.13
C ARG A 237 -0.08 13.37 -20.78
N ILE A 238 -0.88 13.09 -21.80
CA ILE A 238 -2.13 12.32 -21.70
C ILE A 238 -1.92 10.85 -22.09
N ALA A 239 -0.79 10.54 -22.72
CA ALA A 239 -0.29 9.22 -23.10
C ALA A 239 1.22 9.31 -23.38
N ASN A 240 1.93 8.20 -23.27
CA ASN A 240 3.35 8.10 -23.60
C ASN A 240 3.62 7.49 -24.99
N GLU A 241 2.57 7.10 -25.72
CA GLU A 241 2.57 6.43 -27.02
C GLU A 241 3.54 7.00 -28.04
N LEU A 242 3.46 8.32 -28.30
CA LEU A 242 4.19 8.92 -29.41
C LEU A 242 5.72 8.87 -29.23
N TYR A 243 6.18 9.00 -27.99
CA TYR A 243 7.61 8.91 -27.70
C TYR A 243 8.11 7.48 -27.76
N LEU A 244 7.34 6.50 -27.28
CA LEU A 244 7.68 5.08 -27.38
C LEU A 244 7.75 4.64 -28.85
N LYS A 245 6.83 5.10 -29.70
CA LYS A 245 6.90 4.86 -31.15
C LYS A 245 8.15 5.45 -31.80
N ARG A 246 8.61 6.63 -31.36
CA ARG A 246 9.86 7.22 -31.86
C ARG A 246 11.08 6.38 -31.53
N LEU A 247 11.08 5.71 -30.37
CA LEU A 247 12.16 4.80 -29.99
C LEU A 247 12.20 3.56 -30.87
N ILE A 248 11.04 3.02 -31.27
CA ILE A 248 10.96 1.93 -32.27
C ILE A 248 11.50 2.41 -33.63
N VAL A 249 11.12 3.60 -34.07
CA VAL A 249 11.68 4.22 -35.29
C VAL A 249 13.18 4.42 -35.17
N GLY A 250 13.69 4.71 -33.97
CA GLY A 250 15.10 4.84 -33.65
C GLY A 250 15.89 3.53 -33.65
N GLY A 251 15.21 2.38 -33.83
CA GLY A 251 15.84 1.06 -33.99
C GLY A 251 15.79 0.13 -32.79
N PHE A 252 14.99 0.43 -31.75
CA PHE A 252 14.74 -0.53 -30.68
C PHE A 252 13.69 -1.57 -31.10
N ASP A 253 13.96 -2.84 -30.85
CA ASP A 253 13.02 -3.92 -31.18
C ASP A 253 11.82 -3.98 -30.20
N GLY A 254 11.99 -3.54 -28.97
CA GLY A 254 10.94 -3.49 -27.98
C GLY A 254 11.27 -2.57 -26.82
N VAL A 255 10.33 -1.69 -26.48
CA VAL A 255 10.44 -0.75 -25.37
C VAL A 255 9.15 -0.75 -24.57
N TYR A 256 9.25 -0.50 -23.25
CA TYR A 256 8.08 -0.32 -22.39
C TYR A 256 8.34 0.77 -21.36
N GLU A 257 7.26 1.32 -20.83
CA GLU A 257 7.31 2.34 -19.78
C GLU A 257 6.18 2.14 -18.78
N PHE A 258 6.53 2.16 -17.48
CA PHE A 258 5.55 2.37 -16.42
C PHE A 258 5.46 3.88 -16.15
N ALA A 259 4.42 4.50 -16.63
CA ALA A 259 4.28 5.94 -16.73
C ALA A 259 3.21 6.48 -15.78
N LYS A 260 3.33 7.79 -15.49
CA LYS A 260 2.23 8.61 -14.99
C LYS A 260 1.68 9.42 -16.13
N ASP A 261 0.40 9.26 -16.42
CA ASP A 261 -0.34 10.06 -17.38
C ASP A 261 -1.38 10.93 -16.67
N PHE A 262 -1.77 12.02 -17.32
CA PHE A 262 -2.56 13.08 -16.72
C PHE A 262 -3.72 13.45 -17.65
N ARG A 263 -4.95 13.32 -17.16
CA ARG A 263 -6.15 13.71 -17.90
C ARG A 263 -6.98 14.65 -17.05
N ASN A 264 -7.18 15.88 -17.55
CA ASN A 264 -7.92 16.93 -16.85
C ASN A 264 -9.45 16.73 -17.04
N GLU A 265 -9.94 15.68 -16.45
CA GLU A 265 -11.32 15.20 -16.54
C GLU A 265 -11.89 14.92 -15.16
N GLY A 266 -13.15 14.48 -15.08
CA GLY A 266 -13.81 14.15 -13.81
C GLY A 266 -13.16 12.99 -13.06
N MET A 267 -13.37 12.95 -11.75
CA MET A 267 -12.96 11.85 -10.86
C MET A 267 -14.14 10.99 -10.49
N ASP A 268 -13.94 9.67 -10.49
CA ASP A 268 -14.86 8.68 -9.94
C ASP A 268 -14.10 7.49 -9.33
N ARG A 269 -14.78 6.38 -9.06
CA ARG A 269 -14.16 5.19 -8.46
C ARG A 269 -13.12 4.51 -9.34
N THR A 270 -13.15 4.72 -10.64
CA THR A 270 -12.33 4.08 -11.66
C THR A 270 -11.45 5.06 -12.45
N HIS A 271 -11.72 6.34 -12.34
CA HIS A 271 -11.00 7.40 -13.05
C HIS A 271 -10.36 8.39 -12.07
N ASN A 272 -9.09 8.67 -12.28
CA ASN A 272 -8.35 9.67 -11.53
C ASN A 272 -7.57 10.55 -12.52
N PRO A 273 -7.46 11.88 -12.30
CA PRO A 273 -6.73 12.78 -13.19
C PRO A 273 -5.25 12.43 -13.38
N GLU A 274 -4.64 11.79 -12.40
CA GLU A 274 -3.30 11.19 -12.46
C GLU A 274 -3.42 9.69 -12.24
N PHE A 275 -2.90 8.90 -13.16
CA PHE A 275 -2.96 7.43 -13.08
C PHE A 275 -1.68 6.79 -13.60
N THR A 276 -1.46 5.54 -13.22
CA THR A 276 -0.34 4.75 -13.73
C THR A 276 -0.81 3.94 -14.91
N VAL A 277 -0.08 4.05 -16.02
CA VAL A 277 -0.23 3.23 -17.21
C VAL A 277 1.05 2.43 -17.44
N MET A 278 0.94 1.27 -18.06
CA MET A 278 2.06 0.56 -18.64
C MET A 278 1.78 0.41 -20.13
N GLU A 279 2.68 0.94 -20.96
CA GLU A 279 2.63 0.78 -22.40
C GLU A 279 3.88 0.03 -22.90
N ILE A 280 3.69 -0.80 -23.90
CA ILE A 280 4.75 -1.56 -24.56
C ILE A 280 4.59 -1.49 -26.07
N TYR A 281 5.70 -1.28 -26.76
CA TYR A 281 5.78 -1.24 -28.21
C TYR A 281 6.85 -2.21 -28.68
N VAL A 282 6.50 -3.07 -29.65
CA VAL A 282 7.39 -4.11 -30.15
C VAL A 282 7.35 -4.12 -31.68
N ALA A 283 8.53 -4.04 -32.29
CA ALA A 283 8.70 -4.10 -33.75
C ALA A 283 8.36 -5.48 -34.30
N TYR A 284 7.94 -5.53 -35.56
CA TYR A 284 7.70 -6.76 -36.33
C TYR A 284 6.66 -7.73 -35.73
N LYS A 285 5.74 -7.23 -34.90
CA LYS A 285 4.66 -7.99 -34.27
C LYS A 285 3.30 -7.44 -34.65
N ASP A 286 2.30 -8.34 -34.71
CA ASP A 286 0.91 -7.98 -34.96
C ASP A 286 0.05 -8.07 -33.68
N TYR A 287 -1.23 -7.76 -33.82
CA TYR A 287 -2.18 -7.80 -32.69
C TYR A 287 -2.43 -9.23 -32.17
N LYS A 288 -2.31 -10.27 -32.99
CA LYS A 288 -2.50 -11.67 -32.58
C LYS A 288 -1.37 -12.08 -31.64
N TRP A 289 -0.14 -11.73 -32.00
CA TRP A 289 1.02 -11.93 -31.14
C TRP A 289 0.85 -11.16 -29.82
N MET A 290 0.34 -9.92 -29.86
CA MET A 290 0.12 -9.13 -28.66
C MET A 290 -0.97 -9.73 -27.76
N MET A 291 -1.99 -10.38 -28.30
CA MET A 291 -2.97 -11.12 -27.52
C MET A 291 -2.31 -12.25 -26.71
N GLU A 292 -1.50 -13.09 -27.37
CA GLU A 292 -0.80 -14.22 -26.72
C GLU A 292 0.22 -13.72 -25.68
N PHE A 293 0.93 -12.65 -26.01
CA PHE A 293 1.86 -11.99 -25.10
C PHE A 293 1.17 -11.47 -23.83
N THR A 294 0.02 -10.82 -23.99
CA THR A 294 -0.77 -10.29 -22.85
C THR A 294 -1.31 -11.43 -21.98
N GLU A 295 -1.79 -12.50 -22.58
CA GLU A 295 -2.25 -13.70 -21.85
C GLU A 295 -1.12 -14.32 -21.03
N GLU A 296 0.08 -14.47 -21.64
CA GLU A 296 1.26 -15.00 -20.94
C GLU A 296 1.66 -14.13 -19.74
N MET A 297 1.64 -12.82 -19.92
CA MET A 297 1.94 -11.86 -18.86
C MET A 297 0.95 -11.96 -17.70
N ILE A 298 -0.35 -11.96 -17.99
CA ILE A 298 -1.42 -12.02 -16.98
C ILE A 298 -1.36 -13.34 -16.21
N GLU A 299 -1.17 -14.50 -16.90
CA GLU A 299 -1.02 -15.80 -16.26
C GLU A 299 0.18 -15.82 -15.31
N LYS A 300 1.34 -15.30 -15.73
CA LYS A 300 2.53 -15.18 -14.87
C LYS A 300 2.30 -14.31 -13.63
N VAL A 301 1.60 -13.20 -13.80
CA VAL A 301 1.24 -12.32 -12.68
C VAL A 301 0.33 -13.06 -11.68
N ALA A 302 -0.70 -13.76 -12.16
CA ALA A 302 -1.59 -14.54 -11.30
C ALA A 302 -0.82 -15.62 -10.51
N LEU A 303 0.03 -16.38 -11.17
CA LEU A 303 0.88 -17.41 -10.54
C LEU A 303 1.85 -16.80 -9.51
N ALA A 304 2.49 -15.69 -9.85
CA ALA A 304 3.40 -15.01 -8.93
C ALA A 304 2.71 -14.50 -7.66
N LEU A 305 1.47 -13.98 -7.80
CA LEU A 305 0.72 -13.45 -6.67
C LEU A 305 0.07 -14.52 -5.79
N HIS A 306 -0.58 -15.49 -6.42
CA HIS A 306 -1.51 -16.40 -5.78
C HIS A 306 -1.02 -17.86 -5.77
N GLY A 307 0.06 -18.19 -6.49
CA GLY A 307 0.51 -19.58 -6.68
C GLY A 307 -0.42 -20.41 -7.57
N THR A 308 -1.47 -19.83 -8.10
CA THR A 308 -2.49 -20.47 -8.96
C THR A 308 -3.03 -19.46 -9.97
N THR A 309 -3.57 -19.96 -11.09
CA THR A 309 -4.28 -19.11 -12.07
C THR A 309 -5.71 -18.80 -11.66
N LYS A 310 -6.29 -19.59 -10.74
CA LYS A 310 -7.67 -19.43 -10.26
C LYS A 310 -7.72 -18.49 -9.07
N VAL A 311 -8.43 -17.39 -9.22
CA VAL A 311 -8.51 -16.32 -8.22
C VAL A 311 -9.97 -16.05 -7.87
N GLN A 312 -10.26 -16.04 -6.57
CA GLN A 312 -11.60 -15.71 -6.08
C GLN A 312 -11.79 -14.19 -6.03
N LEU A 313 -12.85 -13.69 -6.65
CA LEU A 313 -13.27 -12.29 -6.61
C LEU A 313 -14.74 -12.22 -6.16
N GLY A 314 -14.94 -11.95 -4.87
CA GLY A 314 -16.28 -12.03 -4.27
C GLY A 314 -16.82 -13.46 -4.36
N ASP A 315 -17.98 -13.63 -5.00
CA ASP A 315 -18.65 -14.93 -5.24
C ASP A 315 -18.22 -15.61 -6.56
N LYS A 316 -17.31 -14.99 -7.33
CA LYS A 316 -16.86 -15.50 -8.62
C LYS A 316 -15.42 -16.00 -8.58
N GLU A 317 -15.17 -17.18 -9.18
CA GLU A 317 -13.83 -17.66 -9.50
C GLU A 317 -13.46 -17.21 -10.92
N ILE A 318 -12.31 -16.57 -11.05
CA ILE A 318 -11.75 -16.15 -12.34
C ILE A 318 -10.51 -16.98 -12.59
N ASP A 319 -10.45 -17.67 -13.75
CA ASP A 319 -9.28 -18.42 -14.16
C ASP A 319 -8.47 -17.62 -15.19
N PHE A 320 -7.25 -17.26 -14.83
CA PHE A 320 -6.30 -16.52 -15.67
C PHE A 320 -5.40 -17.47 -16.51
N LYS A 321 -5.74 -18.77 -16.58
CA LYS A 321 -5.02 -19.73 -17.39
C LYS A 321 -5.27 -19.47 -18.87
N ARG A 322 -4.20 -19.39 -19.65
CA ARG A 322 -4.28 -19.25 -21.11
C ARG A 322 -4.57 -20.61 -21.81
N PRO A 323 -5.13 -20.64 -23.03
CA PRO A 323 -5.52 -19.46 -23.82
C PRO A 323 -6.85 -18.87 -23.37
N PHE A 324 -6.99 -17.55 -23.48
CA PHE A 324 -8.25 -16.86 -23.19
C PHE A 324 -9.24 -17.05 -24.35
N LYS A 325 -10.55 -16.99 -24.04
CA LYS A 325 -11.60 -17.09 -25.06
C LYS A 325 -11.44 -15.96 -26.09
N ARG A 326 -11.38 -16.32 -27.36
CA ARG A 326 -11.41 -15.39 -28.48
C ARG A 326 -12.86 -15.18 -28.90
N VAL A 327 -13.35 -13.98 -28.84
CA VAL A 327 -14.70 -13.61 -29.24
C VAL A 327 -14.69 -12.22 -29.90
N THR A 328 -15.38 -12.10 -31.02
CA THR A 328 -15.57 -10.76 -31.63
C THR A 328 -16.60 -9.96 -30.82
N MET A 329 -16.60 -8.63 -30.94
CA MET A 329 -17.62 -7.79 -30.27
C MET A 329 -19.03 -8.18 -30.74
N ILE A 330 -19.22 -8.45 -32.01
CA ILE A 330 -20.51 -8.87 -32.59
C ILE A 330 -20.98 -10.20 -32.02
N ASP A 331 -20.07 -11.18 -31.96
CA ASP A 331 -20.40 -12.50 -31.38
C ASP A 331 -20.68 -12.40 -29.89
N ALA A 332 -19.95 -11.57 -29.15
CA ALA A 332 -20.20 -11.33 -27.73
C ALA A 332 -21.58 -10.69 -27.50
N ILE A 333 -21.95 -9.69 -28.30
CA ILE A 333 -23.28 -9.08 -28.24
C ILE A 333 -24.36 -10.14 -28.52
N LYS A 334 -24.18 -10.95 -29.57
CA LYS A 334 -25.10 -12.02 -29.89
C LYS A 334 -25.25 -13.06 -28.78
N GLU A 335 -24.11 -13.49 -28.19
CA GLU A 335 -24.07 -14.47 -27.10
C GLU A 335 -24.84 -13.95 -25.84
N HIS A 336 -24.63 -12.68 -25.48
CA HIS A 336 -25.17 -12.11 -24.24
C HIS A 336 -26.56 -11.51 -24.38
N THR A 337 -26.95 -11.06 -25.55
CA THR A 337 -28.25 -10.39 -25.79
C THR A 337 -29.24 -11.16 -26.63
N GLY A 338 -28.76 -12.18 -27.36
CA GLY A 338 -29.55 -12.92 -28.36
C GLY A 338 -29.73 -12.18 -29.70
N PHE A 339 -29.23 -10.96 -29.85
CA PHE A 339 -29.34 -10.18 -31.08
C PHE A 339 -28.11 -10.30 -31.94
N ASP A 340 -28.26 -10.77 -33.17
CA ASP A 340 -27.21 -10.72 -34.19
C ASP A 340 -27.26 -9.34 -34.88
N ILE A 341 -26.30 -8.49 -34.58
CA ILE A 341 -26.24 -7.11 -35.12
C ILE A 341 -25.40 -7.03 -36.40
N SER A 342 -24.95 -8.17 -36.96
CA SER A 342 -24.17 -8.20 -38.18
C SER A 342 -24.91 -7.58 -39.35
N GLY A 343 -24.29 -6.60 -40.01
CA GLY A 343 -24.84 -5.95 -41.18
C GLY A 343 -26.09 -5.09 -40.96
N MET A 344 -26.48 -4.83 -39.70
CA MET A 344 -27.59 -3.92 -39.36
C MET A 344 -27.23 -2.47 -39.68
N ASN A 345 -28.17 -1.73 -40.19
CA ASN A 345 -28.07 -0.27 -40.34
C ASN A 345 -28.40 0.44 -39.03
N GLU A 346 -28.17 1.77 -38.99
CA GLU A 346 -28.40 2.61 -37.82
C GLU A 346 -29.83 2.49 -37.22
N ALA A 347 -30.84 2.50 -38.05
CA ALA A 347 -32.24 2.37 -37.58
C ALA A 347 -32.51 1.01 -36.92
N GLN A 348 -31.95 -0.07 -37.48
CA GLN A 348 -32.05 -1.42 -36.92
C GLN A 348 -31.31 -1.55 -35.61
N LEU A 349 -30.10 -0.95 -35.51
CA LEU A 349 -29.34 -0.91 -34.28
C LEU A 349 -30.04 -0.13 -33.18
N PHE A 350 -30.66 1.02 -33.54
CA PHE A 350 -31.47 1.82 -32.63
C PHE A 350 -32.66 1.02 -32.05
N ASP A 351 -33.36 0.24 -32.89
CA ASP A 351 -34.45 -0.63 -32.45
C ASP A 351 -33.96 -1.74 -31.48
N VAL A 352 -32.77 -2.27 -31.71
CA VAL A 352 -32.15 -3.25 -30.78
C VAL A 352 -31.81 -2.57 -29.45
N CYS A 353 -31.16 -1.39 -29.47
CA CYS A 353 -30.84 -0.63 -28.26
C CYS A 353 -32.09 -0.37 -27.44
N LYS A 354 -33.19 0.07 -28.10
CA LYS A 354 -34.48 0.30 -27.45
C LYS A 354 -35.07 -0.96 -26.79
N LYS A 355 -34.95 -2.12 -27.46
CA LYS A 355 -35.39 -3.42 -26.90
C LYS A 355 -34.57 -3.85 -25.71
N LEU A 356 -33.30 -3.48 -25.65
CA LEU A 356 -32.39 -3.76 -24.56
C LEU A 356 -32.42 -2.73 -23.42
N GLY A 357 -33.23 -1.65 -23.57
CA GLY A 357 -33.31 -0.56 -22.58
C GLY A 357 -32.05 0.30 -22.52
N ILE A 358 -31.26 0.34 -23.60
CA ILE A 358 -30.08 1.19 -23.73
C ILE A 358 -30.52 2.57 -24.22
N GLU A 359 -30.17 3.61 -23.45
CA GLU A 359 -30.38 5.02 -23.87
C GLU A 359 -29.38 5.35 -24.99
N THR A 360 -29.88 5.97 -26.07
CA THR A 360 -29.12 6.32 -27.28
C THR A 360 -29.23 7.80 -27.59
#